data_432a658f10459d8879effd39457d45cf
#
_entry.id   432a658f10459d8879effd39457d45cf
#
_cell.length_a   1.000
_cell.length_b   1.000
_cell.length_c   1.000
_cell.angle_alpha   90.00
_cell.angle_beta   90.00
_cell.angle_gamma   90.00
#
_symmetry.space_group_name_H-M   'P 1'
#
loop_
_entity.id
_entity.type
_entity.pdbx_description
1 polymer ?
#
loop_
_entity_poly.entity_id
_entity_poly.type
_entity_poly.pdbx_seq_one_letter_code
_entity_poly.pdbx_strand_id
1 'polypeptide(L)'
;MPGAGRRSTRGRRSARPSHRRDRRPVRRLAIRTGVQFVALVVVLVTAVGIAGNRSSSSRDRSIAIADAYTDLAQPTATHGDASRIVLSSQAGKERVGYVKFDVGRIPTHAVPQLVLTVDGDAGKLEVHATDIEWDERNLSPGNAPTTDGLLFVVNVPAGHHQLAVDVPEFIGKDGVYSFALVREGDRGVTQVLATESGSTHVPRLRVEPPSAQATTVVGPSPTDPPESDHPSEHPSPSTEEPTPSASSSPSQSSSASPTTGRCTVSPKLVPSCGAWFGGAAYPIQGESFDQALMDFERMIRRPLDVAHYYHRGQSVLFPTSGEMSRADEPGRNRLLYLNWKPTGLTWRQIADGAADGFLSRLGAHIRSTHPEPFFLSLNAEMEDEVNATAGSGRTAADFRGFFRHTVQTLRAAGADNVVFVVNYISAPHWGDKPWFDTLYPGDDVVDWIAEDPFAFGRAGDHVWRSDFPGMVDRRQNPAGSDYPGFYSWAQREHPSKPIMLGEWGVDDPPDDPTYKPRFFANAGSQLGQFPKLKALIYWNAADFPPVGNTRIDSSSQTLAAVRNFVSVPALTRPGEYYLR
;
A
#
# COMPACT_ATOMS: atom_id res chain seq x y z
N MET A 1 -57.50 -21.54 48.62
CA MET A 1 -58.94 -21.27 48.87
C MET A 1 -59.20 -19.78 48.88
N PRO A 2 -60.34 -19.33 48.40
CA PRO A 2 -60.71 -19.03 47.00
C PRO A 2 -61.12 -17.55 46.92
N GLY A 3 -61.26 -17.00 45.79
CA GLY A 3 -62.34 -16.87 44.86
C GLY A 3 -62.13 -15.62 44.03
N ALA A 4 -62.23 -15.61 42.77
CA ALA A 4 -63.36 -15.69 41.89
C ALA A 4 -64.16 -14.37 41.74
N GLY A 5 -64.34 -13.99 40.51
CA GLY A 5 -65.45 -13.18 40.03
C GLY A 5 -65.02 -12.08 39.04
N ARG A 6 -65.00 -12.22 37.77
CA ARG A 6 -66.04 -12.25 36.70
C ARG A 6 -66.77 -10.92 36.48
N ARG A 7 -66.76 -10.60 35.19
CA ARG A 7 -67.76 -10.02 34.24
C ARG A 7 -67.52 -8.55 33.84
N SER A 8 -67.24 -8.24 32.55
CA SER A 8 -68.10 -8.25 31.37
C SER A 8 -69.13 -7.13 31.33
N THR A 9 -69.01 -6.25 30.36
CA THR A 9 -70.12 -5.77 29.43
C THR A 9 -69.54 -4.77 28.43
N ARG A 10 -69.58 -5.03 27.21
CA ARG A 10 -70.33 -4.62 26.01
C ARG A 10 -70.92 -3.21 26.02
N GLY A 11 -70.66 -2.45 24.94
CA GLY A 11 -71.43 -1.28 24.48
C GLY A 11 -70.70 -0.50 23.41
N ARG A 12 -70.83 -0.75 22.19
CA ARG A 12 -71.58 -0.26 21.02
C ARG A 12 -71.24 1.19 20.62
N ARG A 13 -70.66 1.27 19.42
CA ARG A 13 -70.94 2.11 18.22
C ARG A 13 -71.19 3.61 18.38
N SER A 14 -70.37 4.39 17.63
CA SER A 14 -70.95 5.24 16.57
C SER A 14 -69.86 5.81 15.64
N ALA A 15 -70.28 6.17 14.45
CA ALA A 15 -69.53 6.35 13.21
C ALA A 15 -69.00 7.76 12.98
N ARG A 16 -67.85 7.82 12.28
CA ARG A 16 -67.40 8.72 11.18
C ARG A 16 -67.75 10.24 11.23
N PRO A 17 -66.91 11.15 10.60
CA PRO A 17 -66.28 10.98 9.28
C PRO A 17 -64.84 11.50 9.11
N SER A 18 -64.25 10.99 8.08
CA SER A 18 -63.18 11.34 7.17
C SER A 18 -62.63 12.77 7.14
N HIS A 19 -61.29 12.90 7.26
CA HIS A 19 -60.55 13.86 6.46
C HIS A 19 -59.32 13.16 5.87
N ARG A 20 -59.39 12.92 4.57
CA ARG A 20 -58.26 12.54 3.68
C ARG A 20 -57.25 13.70 3.68
N ARG A 21 -56.02 13.45 4.11
CA ARG A 21 -54.87 14.21 3.68
C ARG A 21 -53.92 13.24 2.98
N ASP A 22 -53.83 13.42 1.69
CA ASP A 22 -52.87 12.80 0.81
C ASP A 22 -51.45 13.05 1.32
N ARG A 23 -50.79 12.01 1.80
CA ARG A 23 -49.34 11.98 1.93
C ARG A 23 -48.81 11.10 0.81
N ARG A 24 -48.25 11.74 -0.21
CA ARG A 24 -47.46 11.06 -1.25
C ARG A 24 -46.27 10.35 -0.59
N PRO A 25 -45.98 9.08 -0.90
CA PRO A 25 -44.80 8.42 -0.42
C PRO A 25 -43.59 8.96 -1.16
N VAL A 26 -42.59 9.40 -0.42
CA VAL A 26 -41.23 9.65 -0.91
C VAL A 26 -40.67 8.28 -1.37
N ARG A 27 -40.56 8.11 -2.67
CA ARG A 27 -39.86 6.97 -3.27
C ARG A 27 -38.38 7.09 -2.91
N ARG A 28 -37.90 6.23 -2.02
CA ARG A 28 -36.48 5.91 -1.92
C ARG A 28 -36.09 5.20 -3.22
N LEU A 29 -35.24 5.85 -3.98
CA LEU A 29 -34.63 5.29 -5.17
C LEU A 29 -33.62 4.24 -4.69
N ALA A 30 -34.01 2.98 -4.74
CA ALA A 30 -33.08 1.87 -4.61
C ALA A 30 -32.30 1.80 -5.94
N ILE A 31 -31.02 2.10 -5.89
CA ILE A 31 -30.11 1.86 -7.01
C ILE A 31 -30.05 0.34 -7.20
N ARG A 32 -30.71 -0.15 -8.23
CA ARG A 32 -30.55 -1.51 -8.73
C ARG A 32 -29.29 -1.51 -9.60
N THR A 33 -28.23 -2.14 -9.13
CA THR A 33 -27.11 -2.61 -9.94
C THR A 33 -27.63 -3.57 -11.01
N GLY A 34 -27.74 -3.07 -12.23
CA GLY A 34 -28.01 -3.89 -13.39
C GLY A 34 -26.71 -4.47 -13.91
N VAL A 35 -26.55 -5.78 -13.78
CA VAL A 35 -25.52 -6.56 -14.48
C VAL A 35 -25.86 -6.53 -15.97
N GLN A 36 -25.10 -5.82 -16.77
CA GLN A 36 -25.15 -5.97 -18.23
C GLN A 36 -23.93 -6.76 -18.69
N PHE A 37 -24.21 -7.92 -19.26
CA PHE A 37 -23.26 -8.71 -20.03
C PHE A 37 -22.80 -7.89 -21.25
N VAL A 38 -21.52 -7.56 -21.31
CA VAL A 38 -20.91 -7.04 -22.54
C VAL A 38 -20.20 -8.21 -23.22
N ALA A 39 -20.77 -8.62 -24.35
CA ALA A 39 -20.15 -9.56 -25.26
C ALA A 39 -18.94 -8.89 -25.94
N LEU A 40 -17.77 -9.52 -25.84
CA LEU A 40 -16.54 -9.12 -26.50
C LEU A 40 -16.67 -9.33 -28.01
N VAL A 41 -16.86 -8.26 -28.76
CA VAL A 41 -16.71 -8.25 -30.23
C VAL A 41 -15.33 -7.68 -30.56
N VAL A 42 -14.43 -8.56 -30.96
CA VAL A 42 -13.14 -8.17 -31.55
C VAL A 42 -13.40 -7.67 -32.97
N VAL A 43 -13.33 -6.35 -33.18
CA VAL A 43 -13.33 -5.77 -34.52
C VAL A 43 -11.89 -5.44 -34.92
N LEU A 44 -11.37 -6.23 -35.84
CA LEU A 44 -10.12 -5.90 -36.55
C LEU A 44 -10.42 -4.75 -37.50
N VAL A 45 -9.95 -3.54 -37.20
CA VAL A 45 -9.97 -2.41 -38.14
C VAL A 45 -8.64 -2.36 -38.87
N THR A 46 -8.67 -2.79 -40.13
CA THR A 46 -7.58 -2.52 -41.11
C THR A 46 -7.60 -1.04 -41.47
N ALA A 47 -6.56 -0.32 -41.10
CA ALA A 47 -6.38 1.07 -41.52
C ALA A 47 -6.03 1.15 -43.02
N VAL A 48 -6.91 1.73 -43.79
CA VAL A 48 -6.60 2.22 -45.15
C VAL A 48 -6.09 3.64 -45.02
N GLY A 49 -4.82 3.83 -45.38
CA GLY A 49 -4.17 5.12 -45.35
C GLY A 49 -4.73 6.08 -46.40
N ILE A 50 -5.08 7.28 -45.96
CA ILE A 50 -5.21 8.45 -46.82
C ILE A 50 -4.07 9.41 -46.46
N ALA A 51 -3.05 9.47 -47.28
CA ALA A 51 -1.95 10.43 -47.18
C ALA A 51 -2.47 11.83 -47.50
N GLY A 52 -2.75 12.60 -46.46
CA GLY A 52 -2.96 14.04 -46.54
C GLY A 52 -1.73 14.76 -45.99
N ASN A 53 -0.94 15.32 -46.88
CA ASN A 53 0.26 16.10 -46.55
C ASN A 53 -0.17 17.39 -45.81
N ARG A 54 -0.06 17.40 -44.48
CA ARG A 54 -0.11 18.61 -43.66
C ARG A 54 1.22 18.71 -42.91
N SER A 55 1.93 19.81 -43.16
CA SER A 55 3.09 20.25 -42.39
C SER A 55 2.73 20.24 -40.90
N SER A 56 3.16 19.22 -40.18
CA SER A 56 3.01 19.13 -38.72
C SER A 56 4.07 20.01 -38.08
N SER A 57 3.68 21.16 -37.53
CA SER A 57 4.38 21.71 -36.39
C SER A 57 4.44 20.58 -35.33
N SER A 58 5.61 20.23 -34.87
CA SER A 58 5.79 19.21 -33.80
C SER A 58 5.03 19.69 -32.55
N ARG A 59 3.82 19.17 -32.34
CA ARG A 59 3.11 19.36 -31.06
C ARG A 59 3.99 18.79 -29.98
N ASP A 60 4.17 19.58 -28.94
CA ASP A 60 4.79 19.08 -27.68
C ASP A 60 3.92 17.96 -27.15
N ARG A 61 4.37 16.71 -27.30
CA ARG A 61 3.65 15.50 -26.89
C ARG A 61 3.53 15.35 -25.38
N SER A 62 4.15 16.23 -24.62
CA SER A 62 4.01 16.26 -23.17
C SER A 62 2.71 16.90 -22.69
N ILE A 63 2.04 17.69 -23.53
CA ILE A 63 0.80 18.41 -23.17
C ILE A 63 -0.41 17.48 -23.33
N ALA A 64 -1.41 17.65 -22.46
CA ALA A 64 -2.69 16.95 -22.59
C ALA A 64 -3.30 17.19 -23.98
N ILE A 65 -3.81 16.13 -24.59
CA ILE A 65 -4.50 16.18 -25.90
C ILE A 65 -5.99 16.44 -25.75
N ALA A 66 -6.54 16.27 -24.54
CA ALA A 66 -7.90 16.61 -24.14
C ALA A 66 -7.97 16.76 -22.63
N ASP A 67 -8.74 17.72 -22.15
CA ASP A 67 -9.10 17.84 -20.74
C ASP A 67 -10.50 18.46 -20.57
N ALA A 68 -11.22 18.02 -19.55
CA ALA A 68 -12.57 18.46 -19.26
C ALA A 68 -12.93 18.18 -17.81
N TYR A 69 -14.10 18.63 -17.34
CA TYR A 69 -14.67 18.14 -16.09
C TYR A 69 -16.17 17.91 -16.22
N THR A 70 -16.71 17.05 -15.37
CA THR A 70 -18.14 16.81 -15.21
C THR A 70 -18.67 17.55 -13.98
N ASP A 71 -19.94 18.00 -14.03
CA ASP A 71 -20.61 18.65 -12.91
C ASP A 71 -21.95 17.93 -12.64
N LEU A 72 -22.04 17.22 -11.53
CA LEU A 72 -23.26 16.48 -11.18
C LEU A 72 -24.46 17.41 -10.96
N ALA A 73 -24.23 18.67 -10.58
CA ALA A 73 -25.29 19.66 -10.47
C ALA A 73 -25.84 20.12 -11.83
N GLN A 74 -25.08 19.88 -12.92
CA GLN A 74 -25.43 20.22 -14.28
C GLN A 74 -25.25 19.00 -15.22
N PRO A 75 -26.08 17.96 -15.08
CA PRO A 75 -25.81 16.63 -15.64
C PRO A 75 -25.79 16.55 -17.17
N THR A 76 -26.23 17.60 -17.86
CA THR A 76 -26.21 17.69 -19.33
C THR A 76 -25.22 18.73 -19.86
N ALA A 77 -24.58 19.51 -18.99
CA ALA A 77 -23.58 20.48 -19.39
C ALA A 77 -22.25 19.77 -19.69
N THR A 78 -21.53 20.30 -20.67
CA THR A 78 -20.16 19.88 -21.02
C THR A 78 -19.19 21.01 -20.68
N HIS A 79 -17.98 20.68 -20.27
CA HIS A 79 -16.98 21.65 -19.79
C HIS A 79 -15.59 21.43 -20.40
N GLY A 80 -15.53 20.97 -21.67
CA GLY A 80 -14.28 20.79 -22.38
C GLY A 80 -13.65 22.10 -22.89
N ASP A 81 -14.43 23.18 -23.01
CA ASP A 81 -13.91 24.50 -23.43
C ASP A 81 -13.54 25.38 -22.20
N ALA A 82 -13.51 24.83 -21.01
CA ALA A 82 -13.27 25.59 -19.78
C ALA A 82 -11.77 25.86 -19.60
N SER A 83 -11.39 27.09 -19.25
CA SER A 83 -9.98 27.44 -18.95
C SER A 83 -9.44 26.81 -17.65
N ARG A 84 -10.30 26.17 -16.87
CA ARG A 84 -9.95 25.46 -15.63
C ARG A 84 -10.81 24.22 -15.48
N ILE A 85 -10.20 23.11 -15.11
CA ILE A 85 -10.87 21.92 -14.61
C ILE A 85 -11.23 22.19 -13.17
N VAL A 86 -12.50 22.15 -12.82
CA VAL A 86 -12.98 22.43 -11.45
C VAL A 86 -13.31 21.13 -10.75
N LEU A 87 -12.74 20.91 -9.56
CA LEU A 87 -12.89 19.70 -8.77
C LEU A 87 -13.62 20.02 -7.45
N SER A 88 -14.62 19.21 -7.10
CA SER A 88 -15.36 19.32 -5.85
C SER A 88 -16.01 17.99 -5.49
N SER A 89 -15.99 17.63 -4.21
CA SER A 89 -16.65 16.43 -3.68
C SER A 89 -17.89 16.76 -2.85
N GLN A 90 -18.36 18.01 -2.88
CA GLN A 90 -19.58 18.40 -2.17
C GLN A 90 -20.78 17.60 -2.67
N ALA A 91 -21.49 16.91 -1.75
CA ALA A 91 -22.63 16.07 -2.07
C ALA A 91 -23.66 16.75 -2.97
N GLY A 92 -23.97 16.14 -4.13
CA GLY A 92 -24.89 16.64 -5.16
C GLY A 92 -24.33 17.77 -6.03
N LYS A 93 -23.04 18.09 -5.87
CA LYS A 93 -22.28 19.06 -6.69
C LYS A 93 -20.87 18.53 -6.96
N GLU A 94 -20.76 17.22 -7.05
CA GLU A 94 -19.50 16.56 -7.34
C GLU A 94 -19.03 16.97 -8.74
N ARG A 95 -17.74 17.30 -8.83
CA ARG A 95 -17.05 17.64 -10.06
C ARG A 95 -15.80 16.79 -10.17
N VAL A 96 -15.69 16.08 -11.26
CA VAL A 96 -14.57 15.19 -11.58
C VAL A 96 -13.88 15.72 -12.82
N GLY A 97 -12.56 15.87 -12.74
CA GLY A 97 -11.73 16.28 -13.88
C GLY A 97 -11.23 15.07 -14.66
N TYR A 98 -10.97 15.27 -15.94
CA TYR A 98 -10.40 14.25 -16.83
C TYR A 98 -9.30 14.89 -17.66
N VAL A 99 -8.18 14.19 -17.81
CA VAL A 99 -7.04 14.62 -18.64
C VAL A 99 -6.52 13.44 -19.45
N LYS A 100 -6.21 13.65 -20.72
CA LYS A 100 -5.76 12.63 -21.66
C LYS A 100 -4.46 13.02 -22.34
N PHE A 101 -3.54 12.08 -22.50
CA PHE A 101 -2.23 12.28 -23.08
C PHE A 101 -1.95 11.27 -24.19
N ASP A 102 -1.30 11.71 -25.27
CA ASP A 102 -0.70 10.84 -26.30
C ASP A 102 0.80 10.75 -26.03
N VAL A 103 1.21 9.67 -25.40
CA VAL A 103 2.59 9.43 -24.97
C VAL A 103 3.37 8.79 -26.11
N GLY A 104 4.40 9.48 -26.55
CA GLY A 104 5.37 8.93 -27.50
C GLY A 104 6.31 7.92 -26.84
N ARG A 105 7.40 7.62 -27.56
CA ARG A 105 8.41 6.65 -27.06
C ARG A 105 8.95 7.07 -25.69
N ILE A 106 8.80 6.19 -24.71
CA ILE A 106 9.36 6.35 -23.37
C ILE A 106 10.81 5.86 -23.41
N PRO A 107 11.79 6.70 -23.02
CA PRO A 107 13.17 6.26 -22.89
C PRO A 107 13.30 5.17 -21.80
N THR A 108 14.21 4.25 -21.99
CA THR A 108 14.54 3.24 -20.97
C THR A 108 14.97 3.94 -19.67
N HIS A 109 14.41 3.54 -18.55
CA HIS A 109 14.62 4.15 -17.21
C HIS A 109 14.02 5.56 -17.01
N ALA A 110 13.20 6.07 -17.93
CA ALA A 110 12.47 7.30 -17.68
C ALA A 110 11.31 7.04 -16.71
N VAL A 111 11.10 7.97 -15.78
CA VAL A 111 9.95 7.98 -14.88
C VAL A 111 8.95 9.01 -15.40
N PRO A 112 7.79 8.59 -15.94
CA PRO A 112 6.75 9.52 -16.34
C PRO A 112 6.17 10.27 -15.14
N GLN A 113 6.03 11.59 -15.26
CA GLN A 113 5.44 12.45 -14.23
C GLN A 113 4.20 13.15 -14.75
N LEU A 114 3.08 13.01 -14.05
CA LEU A 114 1.90 13.85 -14.27
C LEU A 114 2.14 15.20 -13.58
N VAL A 115 2.16 16.28 -14.36
CA VAL A 115 2.38 17.64 -13.87
C VAL A 115 1.09 18.44 -14.02
N LEU A 116 0.56 18.93 -12.91
CA LEU A 116 -0.67 19.71 -12.83
C LEU A 116 -0.39 21.05 -12.14
N THR A 117 -0.95 22.13 -12.67
CA THR A 117 -0.95 23.42 -11.96
C THR A 117 -2.32 23.62 -11.32
N VAL A 118 -2.33 23.64 -10.00
CA VAL A 118 -3.52 23.68 -9.17
C VAL A 118 -3.67 25.04 -8.47
N ASP A 119 -4.91 25.38 -8.12
CA ASP A 119 -5.26 26.57 -7.37
C ASP A 119 -6.52 26.26 -6.52
N GLY A 120 -6.67 26.89 -5.35
CA GLY A 120 -7.88 26.76 -4.53
C GLY A 120 -7.61 26.36 -3.09
N ASP A 121 -8.53 25.57 -2.54
CA ASP A 121 -8.50 25.17 -1.13
C ASP A 121 -7.57 23.96 -0.91
N ALA A 122 -6.91 23.93 0.25
CA ALA A 122 -6.16 22.75 0.66
C ALA A 122 -7.05 21.50 0.71
N GLY A 123 -6.50 20.36 0.37
CA GLY A 123 -7.22 19.09 0.36
C GLY A 123 -6.41 17.95 -0.20
N LYS A 124 -7.07 16.87 -0.57
CA LYS A 124 -6.47 15.74 -1.25
C LYS A 124 -7.04 15.60 -2.66
N LEU A 125 -6.19 15.19 -3.57
CA LEU A 125 -6.53 14.90 -4.96
C LEU A 125 -6.22 13.43 -5.23
N GLU A 126 -7.26 12.68 -5.54
CA GLU A 126 -7.14 11.32 -6.05
C GLU A 126 -6.91 11.36 -7.55
N VAL A 127 -5.96 10.61 -8.03
CA VAL A 127 -5.70 10.40 -9.46
C VAL A 127 -6.00 8.96 -9.80
N HIS A 128 -6.93 8.77 -10.74
CA HIS A 128 -7.41 7.46 -11.16
C HIS A 128 -7.01 7.20 -12.61
N ALA A 129 -6.65 5.94 -12.92
CA ALA A 129 -6.65 5.48 -14.30
C ALA A 129 -8.10 5.39 -14.80
N THR A 130 -8.35 5.79 -16.04
CA THR A 130 -9.69 5.72 -16.61
C THR A 130 -9.64 5.35 -18.10
N ASP A 131 -10.77 4.95 -18.65
CA ASP A 131 -10.89 4.63 -20.06
C ASP A 131 -10.54 5.82 -20.94
N ILE A 132 -9.99 5.54 -22.11
CA ILE A 132 -9.61 6.55 -23.11
C ILE A 132 -10.77 6.92 -24.06
N GLU A 133 -11.87 6.19 -24.01
CA GLU A 133 -13.03 6.33 -24.88
C GLU A 133 -13.99 7.44 -24.40
N TRP A 134 -13.49 8.68 -24.36
CA TRP A 134 -14.31 9.86 -24.09
C TRP A 134 -13.88 11.02 -24.99
N ASP A 135 -14.80 11.93 -25.24
CA ASP A 135 -14.58 13.11 -26.06
C ASP A 135 -14.76 14.38 -25.21
N GLU A 136 -13.80 15.28 -25.28
CA GLU A 136 -13.72 16.51 -24.49
C GLU A 136 -14.97 17.38 -24.60
N ARG A 137 -15.53 17.52 -25.79
CA ARG A 137 -16.68 18.38 -26.06
C ARG A 137 -18.01 17.77 -25.64
N ASN A 138 -18.04 16.47 -25.48
CA ASN A 138 -19.25 15.70 -25.19
C ASN A 138 -19.27 15.09 -23.79
N LEU A 139 -18.19 15.29 -22.99
CA LEU A 139 -18.09 14.71 -21.66
C LEU A 139 -19.10 15.31 -20.69
N SER A 140 -19.92 14.46 -20.08
CA SER A 140 -20.95 14.82 -19.11
C SER A 140 -21.05 13.71 -18.05
N PRO A 141 -21.70 13.93 -16.90
CA PRO A 141 -21.87 12.90 -15.88
C PRO A 141 -22.53 11.60 -16.35
N GLY A 142 -23.31 11.66 -17.46
CA GLY A 142 -24.02 10.50 -17.99
C GLY A 142 -23.19 9.58 -18.89
N ASN A 143 -22.04 10.06 -19.40
CA ASN A 143 -21.16 9.31 -20.29
C ASN A 143 -19.68 9.36 -19.86
N ALA A 144 -19.39 9.89 -18.69
CA ALA A 144 -18.05 9.93 -18.14
C ALA A 144 -17.52 8.52 -17.84
N PRO A 145 -16.23 8.26 -18.07
CA PRO A 145 -15.59 7.04 -17.62
C PRO A 145 -15.66 6.87 -16.11
N THR A 146 -15.59 5.62 -15.64
CA THR A 146 -15.57 5.31 -14.20
C THR A 146 -14.25 5.76 -13.56
N THR A 147 -14.32 6.03 -12.26
CA THR A 147 -13.17 6.43 -11.43
C THR A 147 -12.70 5.30 -10.52
N ASP A 148 -12.86 4.05 -10.93
CA ASP A 148 -12.55 2.87 -10.10
C ASP A 148 -11.05 2.52 -10.06
N GLY A 149 -10.24 3.12 -10.93
CA GLY A 149 -8.81 2.83 -11.09
C GLY A 149 -7.91 3.76 -10.26
N LEU A 150 -8.12 3.89 -8.94
CA LEU A 150 -7.27 4.75 -8.09
C LEU A 150 -5.79 4.36 -8.24
N LEU A 151 -4.97 5.32 -8.66
CA LEU A 151 -3.52 5.17 -8.79
C LEU A 151 -2.80 5.68 -7.52
N PHE A 152 -3.12 6.91 -7.10
CA PHE A 152 -2.51 7.54 -5.92
C PHE A 152 -3.36 8.72 -5.42
N VAL A 153 -3.04 9.18 -4.22
CA VAL A 153 -3.63 10.36 -3.58
C VAL A 153 -2.54 11.39 -3.30
N VAL A 154 -2.77 12.64 -3.70
CA VAL A 154 -1.82 13.75 -3.51
C VAL A 154 -2.42 14.79 -2.59
N ASN A 155 -1.66 15.25 -1.61
CA ASN A 155 -2.04 16.42 -0.81
C ASN A 155 -1.87 17.70 -1.64
N VAL A 156 -2.93 18.49 -1.74
CA VAL A 156 -2.96 19.77 -2.44
C VAL A 156 -2.89 20.89 -1.40
N PRO A 157 -1.82 21.70 -1.38
CA PRO A 157 -1.78 22.89 -0.52
C PRO A 157 -2.79 23.94 -0.97
N ALA A 158 -3.20 24.85 -0.06
CA ALA A 158 -4.04 25.98 -0.44
C ALA A 158 -3.28 26.97 -1.33
N GLY A 159 -3.97 27.55 -2.31
CA GLY A 159 -3.43 28.56 -3.23
C GLY A 159 -2.85 27.94 -4.50
N HIS A 160 -1.96 28.68 -5.16
CA HIS A 160 -1.43 28.34 -6.48
C HIS A 160 -0.15 27.51 -6.37
N HIS A 161 -0.18 26.26 -6.86
CA HIS A 161 0.94 25.33 -6.80
C HIS A 161 1.08 24.51 -8.09
N GLN A 162 2.30 24.03 -8.35
CA GLN A 162 2.54 23.01 -9.36
C GLN A 162 2.79 21.67 -8.64
N LEU A 163 1.99 20.68 -8.97
CA LEU A 163 2.13 19.31 -8.51
C LEU A 163 2.83 18.51 -9.60
N ALA A 164 3.84 17.73 -9.25
CA ALA A 164 4.48 16.77 -10.14
C ALA A 164 4.45 15.41 -9.43
N VAL A 165 3.80 14.43 -10.06
CA VAL A 165 3.56 13.12 -9.46
C VAL A 165 4.04 12.05 -10.41
N ASP A 166 4.89 11.15 -9.92
CA ASP A 166 5.39 10.02 -10.69
C ASP A 166 4.26 9.03 -10.99
N VAL A 167 4.15 8.63 -12.27
CA VAL A 167 3.14 7.66 -12.74
C VAL A 167 3.77 6.49 -13.52
N PRO A 168 4.91 5.95 -13.06
CA PRO A 168 5.67 4.95 -13.80
C PRO A 168 4.90 3.66 -14.00
N GLU A 169 4.09 3.28 -13.04
CA GLU A 169 3.35 2.02 -13.03
C GLU A 169 2.20 2.00 -14.03
N PHE A 170 1.65 3.16 -14.36
CA PHE A 170 0.54 3.28 -15.30
C PHE A 170 1.02 3.46 -16.74
N ILE A 171 2.16 4.14 -16.97
CA ILE A 171 2.67 4.49 -18.30
C ILE A 171 3.94 3.69 -18.61
N GLY A 172 3.77 2.50 -19.17
CA GLY A 172 4.89 1.59 -19.47
C GLY A 172 5.36 1.59 -20.94
N LYS A 173 4.60 2.18 -21.87
CA LYS A 173 4.90 2.17 -23.32
C LYS A 173 4.29 3.39 -24.01
N ASP A 174 4.58 3.57 -25.30
CA ASP A 174 3.86 4.54 -26.14
C ASP A 174 2.37 4.17 -26.25
N GLY A 175 1.51 5.19 -26.27
CA GLY A 175 0.07 5.03 -26.32
C GLY A 175 -0.70 6.22 -25.77
N VAL A 176 -2.03 6.12 -25.78
CA VAL A 176 -2.91 7.11 -25.16
C VAL A 176 -3.23 6.68 -23.74
N TYR A 177 -3.12 7.62 -22.81
CA TYR A 177 -3.42 7.44 -21.40
C TYR A 177 -4.39 8.49 -20.90
N SER A 178 -5.29 8.10 -20.01
CA SER A 178 -6.31 8.97 -19.46
C SER A 178 -6.38 8.86 -17.95
N PHE A 179 -6.56 10.00 -17.28
CA PHE A 179 -6.66 10.10 -15.83
C PHE A 179 -7.95 10.82 -15.46
N ALA A 180 -8.61 10.33 -14.41
CA ALA A 180 -9.62 11.10 -13.71
C ALA A 180 -9.02 11.73 -12.45
N LEU A 181 -9.43 12.95 -12.15
CA LEU A 181 -9.00 13.76 -11.03
C LEU A 181 -10.20 13.98 -10.09
N VAL A 182 -10.14 13.42 -8.91
CA VAL A 182 -11.22 13.47 -7.92
C VAL A 182 -10.72 14.16 -6.65
N ARG A 183 -11.45 15.16 -6.17
CA ARG A 183 -11.14 15.77 -4.88
C ARG A 183 -11.73 14.96 -3.73
N GLU A 184 -10.92 14.62 -2.72
CA GLU A 184 -11.37 14.01 -1.49
C GLU A 184 -11.79 15.08 -0.46
N GLY A 185 -12.86 14.81 0.31
CA GLY A 185 -13.37 15.68 1.38
C GLY A 185 -14.66 16.41 0.98
N ASP A 186 -15.50 16.76 1.96
CA ASP A 186 -16.86 17.30 1.77
C ASP A 186 -16.90 18.82 1.57
N ARG A 187 -15.77 19.52 1.62
CA ARG A 187 -15.69 20.98 1.48
C ARG A 187 -14.47 21.39 0.67
N GLY A 188 -14.64 22.54 0.00
CA GLY A 188 -13.59 23.15 -0.78
C GLY A 188 -13.62 22.81 -2.27
N VAL A 189 -12.88 23.61 -3.03
CA VAL A 189 -12.75 23.52 -4.47
C VAL A 189 -11.29 23.58 -4.84
N THR A 190 -10.86 22.65 -5.70
CA THR A 190 -9.56 22.69 -6.35
C THR A 190 -9.77 22.94 -7.84
N GLN A 191 -8.96 23.81 -8.42
CA GLN A 191 -9.00 24.11 -9.86
C GLN A 191 -7.65 23.69 -10.46
N VAL A 192 -7.67 23.03 -11.60
CA VAL A 192 -6.48 22.72 -12.38
C VAL A 192 -6.50 23.58 -13.64
N LEU A 193 -5.39 24.17 -14.03
CA LEU A 193 -5.31 24.90 -15.31
C LEU A 193 -5.56 23.93 -16.47
N ALA A 194 -6.51 24.27 -17.33
CA ALA A 194 -6.84 23.51 -18.53
C ALA A 194 -6.01 23.94 -19.75
N THR A 195 -6.00 23.15 -20.81
CA THR A 195 -5.31 23.48 -22.06
C THR A 195 -5.87 24.76 -22.69
N GLU A 196 -7.16 25.04 -22.49
CA GLU A 196 -7.88 26.25 -22.97
C GLU A 196 -7.52 27.52 -22.17
N SER A 197 -6.75 27.39 -21.09
CA SER A 197 -6.32 28.56 -20.28
C SER A 197 -5.40 29.52 -21.00
N GLY A 198 -4.78 29.09 -22.11
CA GLY A 198 -3.73 29.85 -22.81
C GLY A 198 -2.41 29.93 -22.03
N SER A 199 -2.30 29.26 -20.89
CA SER A 199 -1.10 29.19 -20.08
C SER A 199 -0.09 28.20 -20.67
N THR A 200 1.20 28.38 -20.33
CA THR A 200 2.23 27.36 -20.59
C THR A 200 2.30 26.29 -19.49
N HIS A 201 1.55 26.46 -18.41
CA HIS A 201 1.54 25.56 -17.24
C HIS A 201 0.29 24.65 -17.22
N VAL A 202 -0.16 24.23 -18.39
CA VAL A 202 -1.29 23.29 -18.58
C VAL A 202 -0.91 21.86 -18.14
N PRO A 203 -1.87 20.93 -18.01
CA PRO A 203 -1.58 19.55 -17.68
C PRO A 203 -0.55 18.93 -18.63
N ARG A 204 0.48 18.35 -18.07
CA ARG A 204 1.59 17.74 -18.81
C ARG A 204 1.91 16.36 -18.28
N LEU A 205 2.32 15.48 -19.16
CA LEU A 205 2.99 14.26 -18.83
C LEU A 205 4.46 14.37 -19.24
N ARG A 206 5.33 14.63 -18.27
CA ARG A 206 6.76 14.76 -18.49
C ARG A 206 7.39 13.36 -18.51
N VAL A 207 8.11 13.03 -19.58
CA VAL A 207 8.85 11.77 -19.72
C VAL A 207 10.30 12.15 -19.98
N GLU A 208 11.07 12.32 -18.92
CA GLU A 208 12.48 12.68 -19.01
C GLU A 208 13.35 11.48 -18.58
N PRO A 209 14.50 11.23 -19.23
CA PRO A 209 15.47 10.28 -18.72
C PRO A 209 15.96 10.76 -17.34
N PRO A 210 16.34 9.85 -16.42
CA PRO A 210 16.86 10.23 -15.12
C PRO A 210 18.01 11.23 -15.31
N SER A 211 17.79 12.46 -14.89
CA SER A 211 18.75 13.54 -15.05
C SER A 211 19.91 13.31 -14.09
N ALA A 212 21.11 13.12 -14.63
CA ALA A 212 22.35 13.22 -13.89
C ALA A 212 22.64 14.71 -13.59
N GLN A 213 21.72 15.38 -12.93
CA GLN A 213 21.96 16.74 -12.43
C GLN A 213 22.21 16.67 -10.93
N ALA A 214 23.51 16.57 -10.63
CA ALA A 214 24.05 17.09 -9.40
C ALA A 214 23.53 18.51 -9.16
N THR A 215 22.86 18.71 -8.07
CA THR A 215 22.50 20.02 -7.55
C THR A 215 23.80 20.80 -7.33
N THR A 216 24.09 21.73 -8.20
CA THR A 216 25.18 22.71 -7.99
C THR A 216 24.69 23.69 -6.94
N VAL A 217 24.98 23.38 -5.69
CA VAL A 217 24.96 24.39 -4.61
C VAL A 217 26.20 25.26 -4.81
N VAL A 218 26.00 26.46 -5.30
CA VAL A 218 27.03 27.52 -5.28
C VAL A 218 27.19 27.94 -3.83
N GLY A 219 28.19 27.39 -3.16
CA GLY A 219 28.71 27.89 -1.91
C GLY A 219 29.99 28.72 -2.18
N PRO A 220 30.30 29.76 -1.38
CA PRO A 220 31.44 30.62 -1.64
C PRO A 220 32.76 29.88 -1.47
N SER A 221 33.69 30.15 -2.39
CA SER A 221 35.10 29.69 -2.35
C SER A 221 35.78 29.93 -1.01
N PRO A 222 36.46 28.94 -0.47
CA PRO A 222 37.48 29.19 0.53
C PRO A 222 38.84 29.42 -0.16
N THR A 223 39.48 30.48 0.24
CA THR A 223 40.88 30.85 0.00
C THR A 223 41.83 29.84 0.64
N ASP A 224 42.81 29.38 -0.11
CA ASP A 224 43.97 28.63 0.39
C ASP A 224 44.80 29.42 1.38
N PRO A 225 45.42 28.76 2.35
CA PRO A 225 46.80 29.02 2.74
C PRO A 225 47.58 27.74 3.09
N PRO A 226 48.92 27.88 3.41
CA PRO A 226 49.95 27.17 2.66
C PRO A 226 50.55 25.95 3.38
N GLU A 227 51.32 25.24 2.57
CA GLU A 227 52.20 24.11 2.89
C GLU A 227 53.17 24.35 4.06
N SER A 228 53.41 23.30 4.88
CA SER A 228 54.76 23.04 5.42
C SER A 228 54.93 21.60 5.98
N ASP A 229 55.81 20.91 5.32
CA ASP A 229 56.86 19.98 5.75
C ASP A 229 56.64 18.84 6.75
N HIS A 230 57.01 17.66 6.21
CA HIS A 230 57.41 16.42 6.88
C HIS A 230 58.70 16.56 7.72
N PRO A 231 59.09 15.61 8.64
CA PRO A 231 59.49 14.27 8.20
C PRO A 231 59.18 13.08 9.16
N SER A 232 59.35 11.94 8.56
CA SER A 232 59.47 10.56 9.01
C SER A 232 60.20 10.24 10.31
N GLU A 233 59.82 9.16 10.98
CA GLU A 233 60.73 8.06 11.38
C GLU A 233 59.98 6.87 12.03
N HIS A 234 60.26 5.68 11.51
CA HIS A 234 60.04 4.38 12.14
C HIS A 234 61.26 4.06 13.06
N PRO A 235 61.20 3.13 14.06
CA PRO A 235 61.30 1.70 13.77
C PRO A 235 60.57 0.73 14.75
N SER A 236 60.28 -0.48 14.29
CA SER A 236 60.20 -1.73 15.06
C SER A 236 61.62 -2.26 15.36
N PRO A 237 61.91 -3.24 16.25
CA PRO A 237 61.38 -4.60 16.26
C PRO A 237 61.40 -5.41 17.61
N SER A 238 60.90 -6.64 17.52
CA SER A 238 61.36 -7.94 18.09
C SER A 238 60.89 -8.45 19.47
N THR A 239 60.23 -9.58 19.38
CA THR A 239 60.51 -10.97 19.85
C THR A 239 60.67 -11.22 21.35
N GLU A 240 59.82 -12.11 21.90
CA GLU A 240 60.18 -13.43 22.44
C GLU A 240 59.02 -14.15 23.15
N GLU A 241 58.83 -15.39 22.75
CA GLU A 241 58.10 -16.45 23.45
C GLU A 241 59.01 -17.08 24.51
N PRO A 242 58.54 -17.73 25.59
CA PRO A 242 58.29 -19.18 25.52
C PRO A 242 57.16 -19.76 26.39
N THR A 243 56.61 -20.87 25.92
CA THR A 243 55.91 -21.94 26.63
C THR A 243 56.91 -22.79 27.50
N PRO A 244 56.56 -23.77 28.41
CA PRO A 244 55.32 -24.55 28.48
C PRO A 244 54.91 -25.05 29.89
N SER A 245 53.88 -25.87 29.93
CA SER A 245 53.58 -27.09 30.71
C SER A 245 52.33 -27.10 31.61
N ALA A 246 51.42 -27.84 31.13
CA ALA A 246 50.65 -28.99 31.63
C ALA A 246 50.25 -29.09 33.15
N SER A 247 48.97 -29.28 33.47
CA SER A 247 48.42 -30.58 33.88
C SER A 247 46.99 -30.49 34.49
N SER A 248 46.15 -31.43 34.06
CA SER A 248 45.02 -32.10 34.69
C SER A 248 43.67 -31.43 34.80
N SER A 249 42.75 -32.01 34.01
CA SER A 249 41.28 -32.09 34.21
C SER A 249 40.89 -32.79 35.55
N PRO A 250 39.61 -32.69 36.07
CA PRO A 250 38.47 -33.19 35.28
C PRO A 250 37.08 -32.49 35.48
N SER A 251 36.23 -32.80 34.52
CA SER A 251 34.79 -33.05 34.59
C SER A 251 33.76 -31.91 34.63
N GLN A 252 33.15 -31.76 33.47
CA GLN A 252 31.73 -31.76 33.13
C GLN A 252 30.83 -30.69 33.78
N SER A 253 30.58 -29.72 32.97
CA SER A 253 29.21 -29.24 32.81
C SER A 253 29.07 -28.74 31.34
N SER A 254 28.29 -29.45 30.55
CA SER A 254 28.01 -29.13 29.15
C SER A 254 27.12 -27.88 29.07
N SER A 255 27.76 -26.71 29.12
CA SER A 255 27.16 -25.50 28.54
C SER A 255 27.52 -25.52 27.08
N ALA A 256 26.54 -25.79 26.22
CA ALA A 256 26.65 -25.63 24.80
C ALA A 256 27.11 -24.21 24.51
N SER A 257 28.37 -24.04 24.15
CA SER A 257 28.86 -22.82 23.52
C SER A 257 27.99 -22.55 22.28
N PRO A 258 27.53 -21.31 22.05
CA PRO A 258 26.87 -21.00 20.81
C PRO A 258 27.90 -21.22 19.70
N THR A 259 27.70 -22.25 18.89
CA THR A 259 28.34 -22.38 17.59
C THR A 259 28.09 -21.08 16.86
N THR A 260 29.14 -20.34 16.56
CA THR A 260 29.13 -19.19 15.65
C THR A 260 28.83 -19.68 14.23
N GLY A 261 27.66 -20.29 14.06
CA GLY A 261 27.12 -20.65 12.75
C GLY A 261 26.71 -19.35 12.05
N ARG A 262 27.22 -19.18 10.85
CA ARG A 262 26.85 -18.09 9.95
C ARG A 262 25.34 -18.10 9.71
N CYS A 263 24.65 -16.95 9.88
CA CYS A 263 23.22 -16.85 9.58
C CYS A 263 22.95 -17.17 8.12
N THR A 264 21.96 -18.01 7.85
CA THR A 264 21.53 -18.41 6.51
C THR A 264 20.10 -17.97 6.26
N VAL A 265 19.72 -17.85 5.00
CA VAL A 265 18.34 -17.57 4.58
C VAL A 265 17.86 -18.72 3.71
N SER A 266 16.67 -19.24 4.00
CA SER A 266 16.07 -20.29 3.20
C SER A 266 15.56 -19.75 1.84
N PRO A 267 15.28 -20.63 0.85
CA PRO A 267 14.66 -20.21 -0.41
C PRO A 267 13.29 -19.53 -0.24
N LYS A 268 12.66 -19.71 0.91
CA LYS A 268 11.40 -19.03 1.29
C LYS A 268 11.65 -17.82 2.19
N LEU A 269 12.84 -17.23 2.09
CA LEU A 269 13.24 -16.00 2.77
C LEU A 269 13.18 -16.05 4.31
N VAL A 270 13.24 -17.24 4.91
CA VAL A 270 13.25 -17.41 6.37
C VAL A 270 14.69 -17.31 6.89
N PRO A 271 15.05 -16.29 7.68
CA PRO A 271 16.37 -16.19 8.28
C PRO A 271 16.51 -17.19 9.44
N SER A 272 17.66 -17.89 9.48
CA SER A 272 17.97 -18.84 10.55
C SER A 272 18.24 -18.14 11.89
N CYS A 273 18.59 -16.84 11.87
CA CYS A 273 18.79 -16.00 13.04
C CYS A 273 18.13 -14.63 12.83
N GLY A 274 17.56 -14.07 13.89
CA GLY A 274 16.91 -12.76 13.85
C GLY A 274 15.66 -12.71 12.97
N ALA A 275 15.32 -11.49 12.58
CA ALA A 275 14.17 -11.16 11.74
C ALA A 275 14.53 -10.02 10.77
N TRP A 276 13.88 -9.97 9.61
CA TRP A 276 13.94 -8.86 8.68
C TRP A 276 13.27 -7.62 9.27
N PHE A 277 13.85 -6.44 9.07
CA PHE A 277 13.22 -5.18 9.37
C PHE A 277 12.94 -4.42 8.07
N GLY A 278 11.66 -4.27 7.75
CA GLY A 278 11.18 -3.57 6.57
C GLY A 278 10.34 -2.34 6.90
N GLY A 279 9.88 -1.68 5.86
CA GLY A 279 8.98 -0.55 5.98
C GLY A 279 8.09 -0.35 4.77
N ALA A 280 6.87 0.10 5.07
CA ALA A 280 5.96 0.77 4.17
C ALA A 280 5.96 2.26 4.57
N ALA A 281 6.63 3.10 3.80
CA ALA A 281 6.72 4.52 4.08
C ALA A 281 5.68 5.28 3.26
N TYR A 282 4.73 5.91 3.94
CA TYR A 282 3.68 6.67 3.26
C TYR A 282 4.17 8.09 2.95
N PRO A 283 4.02 8.55 1.70
CA PRO A 283 4.47 9.88 1.30
C PRO A 283 3.77 11.00 2.06
N ILE A 284 4.49 12.06 2.38
CA ILE A 284 3.95 13.31 2.91
C ILE A 284 4.29 14.47 1.97
N GLN A 285 3.39 15.46 1.89
CA GLN A 285 3.64 16.73 1.21
C GLN A 285 4.18 16.63 -0.23
N GLY A 286 3.70 15.65 -1.00
CA GLY A 286 4.09 15.50 -2.41
C GLY A 286 5.38 14.71 -2.63
N GLU A 287 5.87 14.01 -1.62
CA GLU A 287 6.92 13.00 -1.79
C GLU A 287 6.41 11.83 -2.66
N SER A 288 7.30 11.19 -3.40
CA SER A 288 7.03 9.87 -3.97
C SER A 288 7.18 8.79 -2.90
N PHE A 289 6.60 7.60 -3.15
CA PHE A 289 6.84 6.44 -2.26
C PHE A 289 8.33 6.12 -2.11
N ASP A 290 9.10 6.23 -3.18
CA ASP A 290 10.54 6.05 -3.16
C ASP A 290 11.24 7.08 -2.28
N GLN A 291 10.84 8.34 -2.34
CA GLN A 291 11.39 9.40 -1.50
C GLN A 291 11.05 9.13 -0.03
N ALA A 292 9.81 8.79 0.29
CA ALA A 292 9.37 8.44 1.64
C ALA A 292 10.16 7.25 2.21
N LEU A 293 10.42 6.22 1.40
CA LEU A 293 11.24 5.08 1.77
C LEU A 293 12.69 5.48 2.09
N MET A 294 13.30 6.29 1.22
CA MET A 294 14.67 6.79 1.44
C MET A 294 14.77 7.68 2.67
N ASP A 295 13.74 8.49 2.94
CA ASP A 295 13.68 9.35 4.12
C ASP A 295 13.53 8.53 5.39
N PHE A 296 12.71 7.45 5.33
CA PHE A 296 12.61 6.52 6.44
C PHE A 296 13.96 5.87 6.76
N GLU A 297 14.70 5.38 5.77
CA GLU A 297 16.05 4.82 5.95
C GLU A 297 17.04 5.84 6.51
N ARG A 298 16.97 7.08 6.02
CA ARG A 298 17.81 8.17 6.54
C ARG A 298 17.50 8.48 8.00
N MET A 299 16.22 8.48 8.37
CA MET A 299 15.79 8.66 9.74
C MET A 299 16.29 7.56 10.66
N ILE A 300 16.19 6.30 10.29
CA ILE A 300 16.69 5.16 11.09
C ILE A 300 18.20 4.92 10.96
N ARG A 301 18.89 5.60 10.04
CA ARG A 301 20.34 5.50 9.76
C ARG A 301 20.79 4.12 9.30
N ARG A 302 19.94 3.39 8.63
CA ARG A 302 20.26 2.11 7.98
C ARG A 302 19.32 1.85 6.80
N PRO A 303 19.74 1.06 5.78
CA PRO A 303 18.81 0.56 4.77
C PRO A 303 17.78 -0.37 5.41
N LEU A 304 16.58 -0.39 4.86
CA LEU A 304 15.59 -1.42 5.16
C LEU A 304 16.01 -2.75 4.55
N ASP A 305 15.61 -3.85 5.18
CA ASP A 305 15.81 -5.19 4.64
C ASP A 305 14.71 -5.55 3.63
N VAL A 306 13.50 -4.98 3.84
CA VAL A 306 12.31 -5.22 3.02
C VAL A 306 11.66 -3.89 2.69
N ALA A 307 11.38 -3.65 1.40
CA ALA A 307 10.59 -2.54 0.92
C ALA A 307 9.17 -3.04 0.56
N HIS A 308 8.16 -2.42 1.13
CA HIS A 308 6.76 -2.81 0.95
C HIS A 308 6.04 -1.85 0.00
N TYR A 309 5.38 -2.41 -1.03
CA TYR A 309 4.60 -1.68 -2.02
C TYR A 309 3.23 -2.32 -2.24
N TYR A 310 2.31 -1.52 -2.77
CA TYR A 310 0.90 -1.90 -2.94
C TYR A 310 0.49 -1.83 -4.41
N HIS A 311 -0.16 -2.89 -4.89
CA HIS A 311 -0.75 -2.97 -6.22
C HIS A 311 -2.25 -3.21 -6.12
N ARG A 312 -3.02 -2.46 -6.90
CA ARG A 312 -4.47 -2.62 -6.99
C ARG A 312 -4.89 -2.91 -8.43
N GLY A 313 -5.92 -3.73 -8.57
CA GLY A 313 -6.48 -4.08 -9.88
C GLY A 313 -5.63 -5.06 -10.69
N GLN A 314 -5.91 -5.16 -11.98
CA GLN A 314 -5.34 -6.16 -12.91
C GLN A 314 -4.75 -5.49 -14.17
N SER A 315 -4.40 -4.19 -14.10
CA SER A 315 -3.86 -3.44 -15.24
C SER A 315 -2.34 -3.38 -15.27
N VAL A 316 -1.68 -3.40 -14.10
CA VAL A 316 -0.23 -3.24 -13.95
C VAL A 316 0.41 -4.57 -13.60
N LEU A 317 1.51 -4.90 -14.28
CA LEU A 317 2.36 -6.06 -13.96
C LEU A 317 3.44 -5.62 -12.97
N PHE A 318 3.68 -6.44 -11.96
CA PHE A 318 4.65 -6.21 -10.90
C PHE A 318 5.56 -7.44 -10.69
N PRO A 319 6.77 -7.28 -10.10
CA PRO A 319 7.42 -6.03 -9.71
C PRO A 319 7.60 -5.08 -10.89
N THR A 320 7.42 -3.78 -10.65
CA THR A 320 7.70 -2.74 -11.64
C THR A 320 9.20 -2.49 -11.77
N SER A 321 9.62 -1.83 -12.85
CA SER A 321 11.04 -1.45 -13.04
C SER A 321 11.54 -0.53 -11.92
N GLY A 322 10.68 0.35 -11.39
CA GLY A 322 11.00 1.23 -10.26
C GLY A 322 11.28 0.45 -8.99
N GLU A 323 10.40 -0.49 -8.64
CA GLU A 323 10.55 -1.36 -7.47
C GLU A 323 11.80 -2.25 -7.58
N MET A 324 12.05 -2.84 -8.75
CA MET A 324 13.25 -3.64 -9.00
C MET A 324 14.52 -2.78 -8.86
N SER A 325 14.54 -1.58 -9.45
CA SER A 325 15.67 -0.66 -9.29
C SER A 325 15.91 -0.26 -7.85
N ARG A 326 14.84 -0.14 -7.07
CA ARG A 326 14.92 0.16 -5.64
C ARG A 326 15.37 -1.05 -4.82
N ALA A 327 14.95 -2.25 -5.19
CA ALA A 327 15.42 -3.48 -4.57
C ALA A 327 16.91 -3.67 -4.79
N ASP A 328 17.40 -3.48 -6.01
CA ASP A 328 18.75 -3.76 -6.45
C ASP A 328 19.73 -2.58 -6.28
N GLU A 329 19.34 -1.54 -5.54
CA GLU A 329 20.18 -0.36 -5.33
C GLU A 329 21.54 -0.77 -4.70
N PRO A 330 22.68 -0.43 -5.36
CA PRO A 330 24.00 -0.85 -4.91
C PRO A 330 24.29 -0.50 -3.45
N GLY A 331 24.67 -1.50 -2.66
CA GLY A 331 24.98 -1.36 -1.23
C GLY A 331 23.75 -1.32 -0.31
N ARG A 332 22.56 -1.45 -0.88
CA ARG A 332 21.31 -1.46 -0.09
C ARG A 332 20.51 -2.75 -0.23
N ASN A 333 20.45 -3.35 -1.40
CA ASN A 333 19.74 -4.61 -1.72
C ASN A 333 18.59 -4.94 -0.79
N ARG A 334 17.36 -4.63 -1.19
CA ARG A 334 16.16 -4.87 -0.38
C ARG A 334 15.35 -6.02 -0.96
N LEU A 335 14.78 -6.84 -0.11
CA LEU A 335 13.71 -7.74 -0.52
C LEU A 335 12.46 -6.91 -0.84
N LEU A 336 11.72 -7.33 -1.85
CA LEU A 336 10.39 -6.76 -2.10
C LEU A 336 9.35 -7.50 -1.26
N TYR A 337 8.41 -6.74 -0.70
CA TYR A 337 7.14 -7.23 -0.23
C TYR A 337 6.04 -6.49 -0.98
N LEU A 338 5.30 -7.22 -1.82
CA LEU A 338 4.24 -6.67 -2.65
C LEU A 338 2.90 -7.14 -2.12
N ASN A 339 1.95 -6.22 -2.00
CA ASN A 339 0.57 -6.53 -1.63
C ASN A 339 -0.32 -6.27 -2.85
N TRP A 340 -0.91 -7.33 -3.41
CA TRP A 340 -1.82 -7.21 -4.53
C TRP A 340 -3.27 -7.38 -4.11
N LYS A 341 -4.09 -6.36 -4.36
CA LYS A 341 -5.54 -6.36 -4.10
C LYS A 341 -6.29 -6.25 -5.42
N PRO A 342 -7.01 -7.30 -5.87
CA PRO A 342 -7.79 -7.24 -7.10
C PRO A 342 -8.98 -6.28 -6.93
N THR A 343 -9.39 -5.62 -8.02
CA THR A 343 -10.55 -4.73 -8.05
C THR A 343 -11.57 -5.18 -9.09
N GLY A 344 -12.85 -4.83 -8.88
CA GLY A 344 -13.92 -5.12 -9.83
C GLY A 344 -14.33 -6.60 -9.93
N LEU A 345 -13.62 -7.54 -9.27
CA LEU A 345 -13.91 -8.96 -9.24
C LEU A 345 -14.11 -9.43 -7.80
N THR A 346 -15.02 -10.40 -7.61
CA THR A 346 -15.13 -11.12 -6.34
C THR A 346 -14.06 -12.21 -6.25
N TRP A 347 -13.75 -12.68 -5.04
CA TRP A 347 -12.83 -13.79 -4.84
C TRP A 347 -13.29 -15.05 -5.60
N ARG A 348 -14.60 -15.31 -5.60
CA ARG A 348 -15.18 -16.42 -6.34
C ARG A 348 -14.94 -16.33 -7.85
N GLN A 349 -15.14 -15.14 -8.43
CA GLN A 349 -14.90 -14.94 -9.87
C GLN A 349 -13.44 -15.20 -10.25
N ILE A 350 -12.50 -14.78 -9.40
CA ILE A 350 -11.07 -15.02 -9.63
C ILE A 350 -10.76 -16.52 -9.46
N ALA A 351 -11.31 -17.16 -8.44
CA ALA A 351 -11.19 -18.61 -8.26
C ALA A 351 -11.75 -19.43 -9.44
N ASP A 352 -12.74 -18.88 -10.13
CA ASP A 352 -13.35 -19.45 -11.34
C ASP A 352 -12.63 -19.05 -12.64
N GLY A 353 -11.47 -18.34 -12.56
CA GLY A 353 -10.60 -18.02 -13.70
C GLY A 353 -10.81 -16.65 -14.33
N ALA A 354 -11.65 -15.77 -13.78
CA ALA A 354 -11.92 -14.46 -14.39
C ALA A 354 -10.67 -13.56 -14.52
N ALA A 355 -9.61 -13.82 -13.74
CA ALA A 355 -8.34 -13.09 -13.78
C ALA A 355 -7.20 -13.87 -14.47
N ASP A 356 -7.41 -15.07 -15.03
CA ASP A 356 -6.34 -15.94 -15.55
C ASP A 356 -5.49 -15.30 -16.63
N GLY A 357 -6.09 -14.48 -17.49
CA GLY A 357 -5.35 -13.74 -18.50
C GLY A 357 -4.34 -12.75 -17.90
N PHE A 358 -4.70 -12.08 -16.80
CA PHE A 358 -3.79 -11.21 -16.06
C PHE A 358 -2.74 -12.02 -15.31
N LEU A 359 -3.16 -13.04 -14.55
CA LEU A 359 -2.27 -13.87 -13.73
C LEU A 359 -1.22 -14.59 -14.57
N SER A 360 -1.58 -15.09 -15.76
CA SER A 360 -0.63 -15.73 -16.67
C SER A 360 0.43 -14.73 -17.19
N ARG A 361 0.00 -13.51 -17.55
CA ARG A 361 0.95 -12.45 -17.95
C ARG A 361 1.83 -12.02 -16.78
N LEU A 362 1.26 -11.87 -15.58
CA LEU A 362 1.99 -11.51 -14.38
C LEU A 362 3.05 -12.57 -14.04
N GLY A 363 2.72 -13.85 -14.06
CA GLY A 363 3.67 -14.92 -13.80
C GLY A 363 4.80 -14.96 -14.85
N ALA A 364 4.48 -14.77 -16.14
CA ALA A 364 5.49 -14.66 -17.19
C ALA A 364 6.39 -13.42 -17.01
N HIS A 365 5.82 -12.28 -16.60
CA HIS A 365 6.55 -11.06 -16.28
C HIS A 365 7.52 -11.30 -15.11
N ILE A 366 7.05 -11.79 -13.97
CA ILE A 366 7.88 -12.12 -12.80
C ILE A 366 9.07 -12.99 -13.21
N ARG A 367 8.79 -14.10 -13.88
CA ARG A 367 9.84 -15.04 -14.34
C ARG A 367 10.91 -14.38 -15.21
N SER A 368 10.49 -13.43 -16.08
CA SER A 368 11.41 -12.82 -17.05
C SER A 368 12.17 -11.59 -16.53
N THR A 369 11.64 -10.91 -15.51
CA THR A 369 12.17 -9.61 -15.06
C THR A 369 12.76 -9.64 -13.67
N HIS A 370 12.28 -10.52 -12.78
CA HIS A 370 12.73 -10.57 -11.38
C HIS A 370 12.83 -12.02 -10.89
N PRO A 371 13.94 -12.72 -11.19
CA PRO A 371 14.14 -14.12 -10.79
C PRO A 371 14.44 -14.30 -9.29
N GLU A 372 14.78 -13.25 -8.57
CA GLU A 372 15.07 -13.27 -7.14
C GLU A 372 13.80 -13.54 -6.33
N PRO A 373 13.90 -14.25 -5.18
CA PRO A 373 12.76 -14.45 -4.30
C PRO A 373 12.25 -13.15 -3.71
N PHE A 374 10.92 -12.99 -3.68
CA PHE A 374 10.25 -11.86 -3.05
C PHE A 374 8.91 -12.27 -2.42
N PHE A 375 8.42 -11.48 -1.45
CA PHE A 375 7.15 -11.72 -0.80
C PHE A 375 5.98 -11.15 -1.61
N LEU A 376 4.91 -11.93 -1.73
CA LEU A 376 3.65 -11.49 -2.34
C LEU A 376 2.47 -11.84 -1.44
N SER A 377 1.78 -10.83 -0.93
CA SER A 377 0.50 -10.96 -0.26
C SER A 377 -0.65 -10.82 -1.27
N LEU A 378 -1.66 -11.67 -1.10
CA LEU A 378 -2.85 -11.71 -1.96
C LEU A 378 -4.06 -11.21 -1.16
N ASN A 379 -4.51 -9.98 -1.44
CA ASN A 379 -5.63 -9.33 -0.75
C ASN A 379 -5.44 -9.34 0.78
N ALA A 380 -4.37 -8.66 1.25
CA ALA A 380 -4.16 -8.46 2.68
C ALA A 380 -5.42 -7.90 3.37
N GLU A 381 -5.54 -8.17 4.68
CA GLU A 381 -6.65 -7.67 5.51
C GLU A 381 -8.03 -8.13 5.05
N MET A 382 -8.12 -9.38 4.60
CA MET A 382 -9.32 -9.92 3.98
C MET A 382 -10.51 -10.09 4.95
N GLU A 383 -10.29 -10.07 6.26
CA GLU A 383 -11.34 -10.33 7.26
C GLU A 383 -12.49 -9.33 7.18
N ASP A 384 -12.21 -8.04 6.92
CA ASP A 384 -13.24 -6.99 6.82
C ASP A 384 -14.04 -7.05 5.51
N GLU A 385 -13.55 -7.79 4.51
CA GLU A 385 -14.23 -8.01 3.24
C GLU A 385 -15.10 -9.28 3.23
N VAL A 386 -15.01 -10.12 4.27
CA VAL A 386 -15.81 -11.35 4.34
C VAL A 386 -17.30 -11.04 4.42
N ASN A 387 -18.02 -11.47 3.39
CA ASN A 387 -19.47 -11.52 3.40
C ASN A 387 -19.92 -12.98 3.53
N ALA A 388 -20.33 -13.39 4.73
CA ALA A 388 -20.71 -14.77 5.03
C ALA A 388 -21.99 -15.25 4.31
N THR A 389 -22.69 -14.37 3.58
CA THR A 389 -23.89 -14.73 2.80
C THR A 389 -23.50 -15.68 1.66
N ALA A 390 -24.12 -16.85 1.62
CA ALA A 390 -23.89 -17.81 0.55
C ALA A 390 -24.19 -17.19 -0.84
N GLY A 391 -23.25 -17.38 -1.78
CA GLY A 391 -23.35 -16.81 -3.12
C GLY A 391 -22.91 -15.35 -3.25
N SER A 392 -22.41 -14.70 -2.19
CA SER A 392 -21.84 -13.35 -2.24
C SER A 392 -20.59 -13.27 -3.12
N GLY A 393 -19.87 -14.38 -3.30
CA GLY A 393 -18.58 -14.45 -3.95
C GLY A 393 -17.43 -13.92 -3.08
N ARG A 394 -17.70 -13.60 -1.79
CA ARG A 394 -16.75 -13.08 -0.82
C ARG A 394 -16.83 -13.80 0.53
N THR A 395 -17.23 -15.08 0.53
CA THR A 395 -17.15 -15.90 1.75
C THR A 395 -15.68 -16.24 2.06
N ALA A 396 -15.40 -16.68 3.28
CA ALA A 396 -14.06 -17.17 3.64
C ALA A 396 -13.60 -18.34 2.74
N ALA A 397 -14.54 -19.20 2.32
CA ALA A 397 -14.24 -20.27 1.36
C ALA A 397 -13.93 -19.73 -0.05
N ASP A 398 -14.57 -18.65 -0.47
CA ASP A 398 -14.25 -17.97 -1.74
C ASP A 398 -12.86 -17.34 -1.69
N PHE A 399 -12.46 -16.73 -0.54
CA PHE A 399 -11.10 -16.24 -0.34
C PHE A 399 -10.06 -17.37 -0.43
N ARG A 400 -10.30 -18.48 0.26
CA ARG A 400 -9.44 -19.68 0.16
C ARG A 400 -9.30 -20.13 -1.30
N GLY A 401 -10.39 -20.18 -2.05
CA GLY A 401 -10.40 -20.54 -3.47
C GLY A 401 -9.57 -19.56 -4.31
N PHE A 402 -9.79 -18.26 -4.13
CA PHE A 402 -9.07 -17.17 -4.77
C PHE A 402 -7.55 -17.29 -4.55
N PHE A 403 -7.12 -17.42 -3.29
CA PHE A 403 -5.70 -17.50 -2.95
C PHE A 403 -5.05 -18.73 -3.61
N ARG A 404 -5.65 -19.90 -3.48
CA ARG A 404 -5.15 -21.14 -4.06
C ARG A 404 -5.05 -21.08 -5.58
N HIS A 405 -6.11 -20.61 -6.25
CA HIS A 405 -6.15 -20.47 -7.69
C HIS A 405 -5.07 -19.51 -8.21
N THR A 406 -4.91 -18.35 -7.55
CA THR A 406 -3.88 -17.36 -7.89
C THR A 406 -2.49 -17.96 -7.77
N VAL A 407 -2.16 -18.62 -6.66
CA VAL A 407 -0.85 -19.27 -6.46
C VAL A 407 -0.58 -20.32 -7.54
N GLN A 408 -1.56 -21.18 -7.83
CA GLN A 408 -1.42 -22.25 -8.82
C GLN A 408 -1.21 -21.67 -10.23
N THR A 409 -1.93 -20.63 -10.59
CA THR A 409 -1.82 -19.98 -11.91
C THR A 409 -0.48 -19.27 -12.08
N LEU A 410 0.00 -18.55 -11.05
CA LEU A 410 1.32 -17.90 -11.09
C LEU A 410 2.45 -18.93 -11.18
N ARG A 411 2.40 -20.01 -10.40
CA ARG A 411 3.39 -21.10 -10.48
C ARG A 411 3.36 -21.80 -11.85
N ALA A 412 2.18 -22.06 -12.40
CA ALA A 412 2.02 -22.65 -13.74
C ALA A 412 2.60 -21.73 -14.84
N ALA A 413 2.60 -20.41 -14.63
CA ALA A 413 3.24 -19.44 -15.51
C ALA A 413 4.76 -19.30 -15.28
N GLY A 414 5.32 -20.01 -14.30
CA GLY A 414 6.76 -20.09 -13.99
C GLY A 414 7.26 -19.06 -12.96
N ALA A 415 6.37 -18.48 -12.15
CA ALA A 415 6.73 -17.60 -11.04
C ALA A 415 7.02 -18.40 -9.76
N ASP A 416 8.00 -19.33 -9.82
CA ASP A 416 8.35 -20.24 -8.72
C ASP A 416 9.13 -19.56 -7.58
N ASN A 417 9.69 -18.38 -7.86
CA ASN A 417 10.44 -17.55 -6.92
C ASN A 417 9.54 -16.74 -5.97
N VAL A 418 8.22 -16.71 -6.20
CA VAL A 418 7.30 -15.99 -5.32
C VAL A 418 7.16 -16.70 -3.97
N VAL A 419 7.30 -15.95 -2.89
CA VAL A 419 7.06 -16.36 -1.52
C VAL A 419 5.69 -15.83 -1.09
N PHE A 420 4.70 -16.71 -1.03
CA PHE A 420 3.31 -16.31 -0.79
C PHE A 420 3.00 -16.09 0.68
N VAL A 421 2.41 -14.94 0.98
CA VAL A 421 2.05 -14.49 2.31
C VAL A 421 0.52 -14.39 2.42
N VAL A 422 -0.07 -15.07 3.40
CA VAL A 422 -1.45 -14.77 3.82
C VAL A 422 -1.39 -13.75 4.94
N ASN A 423 -2.03 -12.59 4.77
CA ASN A 423 -1.88 -11.43 5.65
C ASN A 423 -3.23 -11.01 6.25
N TYR A 424 -3.35 -11.02 7.57
CA TYR A 424 -4.56 -10.79 8.36
C TYR A 424 -4.53 -9.41 9.03
N ILE A 425 -5.71 -8.80 9.26
CA ILE A 425 -5.87 -7.67 10.19
C ILE A 425 -5.49 -8.09 11.62
N SER A 426 -5.75 -9.35 11.97
CA SER A 426 -5.49 -9.94 13.29
C SER A 426 -6.27 -9.33 14.47
N ALA A 427 -7.27 -8.48 14.22
CA ALA A 427 -8.08 -7.94 15.31
C ALA A 427 -8.87 -9.07 16.03
N PRO A 428 -8.87 -9.13 17.37
CA PRO A 428 -9.41 -10.27 18.13
C PRO A 428 -10.85 -10.63 17.82
N HIS A 429 -11.69 -9.65 17.47
CA HIS A 429 -13.10 -9.89 17.13
C HIS A 429 -13.30 -10.68 15.84
N TRP A 430 -12.26 -10.76 14.99
CA TRP A 430 -12.27 -11.64 13.80
C TRP A 430 -11.96 -13.08 14.16
N GLY A 431 -11.03 -13.31 15.09
CA GLY A 431 -10.68 -14.66 15.58
C GLY A 431 -11.83 -15.45 16.18
N ASP A 432 -12.87 -14.77 16.67
CA ASP A 432 -14.10 -15.38 17.19
C ASP A 432 -15.14 -15.71 16.10
N LYS A 433 -14.88 -15.38 14.85
CA LYS A 433 -15.84 -15.64 13.77
C LYS A 433 -15.82 -17.11 13.37
N PRO A 434 -16.99 -17.74 13.16
CA PRO A 434 -17.07 -19.17 12.80
C PRO A 434 -16.37 -19.54 11.49
N TRP A 435 -16.06 -18.53 10.67
CA TRP A 435 -15.40 -18.68 9.39
C TRP A 435 -13.90 -18.38 9.42
N PHE A 436 -13.34 -17.91 10.55
CA PHE A 436 -11.96 -17.43 10.63
C PHE A 436 -10.95 -18.48 10.15
N ASP A 437 -11.02 -19.71 10.67
CA ASP A 437 -10.11 -20.79 10.26
C ASP A 437 -10.30 -21.20 8.78
N THR A 438 -11.47 -20.90 8.20
CA THR A 438 -11.73 -21.18 6.79
C THR A 438 -10.96 -20.25 5.85
N LEU A 439 -10.55 -19.07 6.32
CA LEU A 439 -9.74 -18.14 5.53
C LEU A 439 -8.38 -18.72 5.17
N TYR A 440 -7.78 -19.53 6.03
CA TYR A 440 -6.45 -20.07 5.77
C TYR A 440 -6.42 -20.95 4.51
N PRO A 441 -5.57 -20.59 3.49
CA PRO A 441 -5.62 -21.26 2.19
C PRO A 441 -5.05 -22.68 2.18
N GLY A 442 -4.21 -23.03 3.12
CA GLY A 442 -3.55 -24.33 3.26
C GLY A 442 -2.03 -24.25 3.14
N ASP A 443 -1.34 -25.14 3.83
CA ASP A 443 0.13 -25.15 3.97
C ASP A 443 0.89 -25.35 2.66
N ASP A 444 0.24 -25.95 1.65
CA ASP A 444 0.80 -26.24 0.34
C ASP A 444 0.92 -25.00 -0.57
N VAL A 445 0.17 -23.94 -0.26
CA VAL A 445 0.15 -22.69 -1.03
C VAL A 445 0.59 -21.48 -0.21
N VAL A 446 0.64 -21.56 1.11
CA VAL A 446 1.09 -20.50 2.01
C VAL A 446 2.53 -20.76 2.43
N ASP A 447 3.41 -19.80 2.21
CA ASP A 447 4.80 -19.84 2.68
C ASP A 447 4.97 -19.13 4.03
N TRP A 448 4.28 -17.98 4.23
CA TRP A 448 4.32 -17.16 5.45
C TRP A 448 2.92 -16.76 5.91
N ILE A 449 2.76 -16.59 7.21
CA ILE A 449 1.56 -15.98 7.81
C ILE A 449 1.93 -14.59 8.30
N ALA A 450 1.15 -13.59 7.93
CA ALA A 450 1.34 -12.23 8.37
C ALA A 450 0.12 -11.69 9.11
N GLU A 451 0.37 -10.72 9.97
CA GLU A 451 -0.63 -9.93 10.68
C GLU A 451 -0.29 -8.44 10.61
N ASP A 452 -1.32 -7.59 10.71
CA ASP A 452 -1.20 -6.14 10.67
C ASP A 452 -1.64 -5.51 12.01
N PRO A 453 -0.86 -5.71 13.10
CA PRO A 453 -1.23 -5.20 14.41
C PRO A 453 -0.75 -3.77 14.61
N PHE A 454 -1.62 -2.92 15.16
CA PHE A 454 -1.27 -1.57 15.54
C PHE A 454 -1.50 -1.31 17.03
N ALA A 455 -0.63 -0.53 17.65
CA ALA A 455 -0.78 -0.07 19.02
C ALA A 455 -1.35 1.36 19.01
N PHE A 456 -2.67 1.47 19.19
CA PHE A 456 -3.39 2.75 19.18
C PHE A 456 -3.41 3.42 20.52
N GLY A 457 -3.17 4.73 20.52
CA GLY A 457 -3.22 5.56 21.72
C GLY A 457 -4.48 6.38 21.92
N ARG A 458 -5.37 6.48 20.93
CA ARG A 458 -6.54 7.37 20.98
C ARG A 458 -7.66 6.82 21.87
N ALA A 459 -8.34 7.73 22.60
CA ALA A 459 -9.54 7.39 23.33
C ALA A 459 -10.72 7.23 22.35
N GLY A 460 -11.46 6.14 22.45
CA GLY A 460 -12.61 5.78 21.62
C GLY A 460 -12.90 4.29 21.75
N ASP A 461 -13.84 3.78 20.99
CA ASP A 461 -14.30 2.39 21.08
C ASP A 461 -13.19 1.33 20.78
N HIS A 462 -12.02 1.78 20.32
CA HIS A 462 -10.88 0.96 19.93
C HIS A 462 -9.55 1.49 20.48
N VAL A 463 -9.45 1.70 21.80
CA VAL A 463 -8.16 2.03 22.44
C VAL A 463 -7.37 0.74 22.65
N TRP A 464 -6.33 0.54 21.87
CA TRP A 464 -5.47 -0.65 21.97
C TRP A 464 -4.05 -0.29 22.40
N ARG A 465 -3.94 0.44 23.51
CA ARG A 465 -2.66 0.66 24.16
C ARG A 465 -2.14 -0.66 24.71
N SER A 466 -1.01 -1.10 24.19
CA SER A 466 -0.34 -2.30 24.65
C SER A 466 1.17 -2.07 24.59
N ASP A 467 1.93 -2.97 25.18
CA ASP A 467 3.35 -3.15 24.86
C ASP A 467 3.50 -4.03 23.61
N PHE A 468 4.74 -4.29 23.19
CA PHE A 468 5.00 -5.10 22.00
C PHE A 468 4.39 -6.50 22.08
N PRO A 469 4.53 -7.29 23.17
CA PRO A 469 3.84 -8.57 23.31
C PRO A 469 2.31 -8.48 23.21
N GLY A 470 1.72 -7.50 23.86
CA GLY A 470 0.27 -7.31 23.83
C GLY A 470 -0.23 -6.79 22.46
N MET A 471 0.64 -6.28 21.59
CA MET A 471 0.34 -5.95 20.21
C MET A 471 0.40 -7.21 19.32
N VAL A 472 1.49 -7.97 19.39
CA VAL A 472 1.75 -9.15 18.55
C VAL A 472 0.81 -10.32 18.86
N ASP A 473 0.46 -10.54 20.12
CA ASP A 473 -0.43 -11.63 20.54
C ASP A 473 -1.65 -11.07 21.29
N ARG A 474 -2.34 -10.15 20.62
CA ARG A 474 -3.46 -9.42 21.23
C ARG A 474 -4.61 -10.36 21.58
N ARG A 475 -4.94 -10.36 22.84
CA ARG A 475 -6.10 -11.05 23.41
C ARG A 475 -7.11 -10.00 23.85
N GLN A 476 -8.25 -9.95 23.21
CA GLN A 476 -9.37 -9.23 23.77
C GLN A 476 -10.36 -10.29 24.24
N ASN A 477 -10.59 -10.37 25.55
CA ASN A 477 -11.60 -11.25 26.09
C ASN A 477 -12.88 -10.45 26.36
N PRO A 478 -13.82 -10.36 25.41
CA PRO A 478 -15.21 -10.33 25.85
C PRO A 478 -15.45 -11.65 26.56
N ALA A 479 -16.16 -11.64 27.67
CA ALA A 479 -16.44 -12.83 28.46
C ALA A 479 -16.95 -13.96 27.53
N GLY A 480 -16.16 -15.01 27.33
CA GLY A 480 -16.52 -16.17 26.51
C GLY A 480 -15.75 -16.36 25.20
N SER A 481 -14.74 -15.55 24.87
CA SER A 481 -13.87 -15.81 23.72
C SER A 481 -12.75 -16.77 24.09
N ASP A 482 -12.60 -17.84 23.28
CA ASP A 482 -11.49 -18.80 23.38
C ASP A 482 -10.32 -18.43 22.46
N TYR A 483 -10.37 -17.27 21.77
CA TYR A 483 -9.32 -16.84 20.85
C TYR A 483 -8.02 -16.51 21.61
N PRO A 484 -6.92 -17.23 21.31
CA PRO A 484 -5.70 -17.16 22.12
C PRO A 484 -4.81 -15.95 21.84
N GLY A 485 -5.14 -15.14 20.84
CA GLY A 485 -4.28 -14.17 20.18
C GLY A 485 -3.76 -14.71 18.85
N PHE A 486 -3.38 -13.80 17.93
CA PHE A 486 -3.04 -14.18 16.56
C PHE A 486 -1.75 -15.02 16.49
N TYR A 487 -0.69 -14.54 17.13
CA TYR A 487 0.58 -15.27 17.14
C TYR A 487 0.43 -16.66 17.78
N SER A 488 -0.29 -16.76 18.89
CA SER A 488 -0.58 -18.04 19.57
C SER A 488 -1.44 -18.97 18.71
N TRP A 489 -2.44 -18.44 18.00
CA TRP A 489 -3.26 -19.17 17.03
C TRP A 489 -2.39 -19.71 15.90
N ALA A 490 -1.61 -18.84 15.24
CA ALA A 490 -0.75 -19.22 14.12
C ALA A 490 0.29 -20.28 14.50
N GLN A 491 0.88 -20.21 15.71
CA GLN A 491 1.80 -21.23 16.19
C GLN A 491 1.12 -22.58 16.47
N ARG A 492 -0.11 -22.55 16.96
CA ARG A 492 -0.85 -23.76 17.29
C ARG A 492 -1.34 -24.49 16.05
N GLU A 493 -1.96 -23.75 15.12
CA GLU A 493 -2.59 -24.34 13.93
C GLU A 493 -1.58 -24.56 12.79
N HIS A 494 -0.55 -23.70 12.68
CA HIS A 494 0.42 -23.70 11.59
C HIS A 494 1.87 -23.64 12.09
N PRO A 495 2.31 -24.60 12.90
CA PRO A 495 3.59 -24.53 13.63
C PRO A 495 4.84 -24.51 12.72
N SER A 496 4.71 -24.90 11.46
CA SER A 496 5.80 -24.88 10.49
C SER A 496 6.03 -23.51 9.84
N LYS A 497 5.07 -22.59 9.94
CA LYS A 497 5.12 -21.32 9.22
C LYS A 497 5.88 -20.24 10.00
N PRO A 498 6.74 -19.47 9.32
CA PRO A 498 7.25 -18.22 9.85
C PRO A 498 6.13 -17.18 9.91
N ILE A 499 6.25 -16.27 10.88
CA ILE A 499 5.27 -15.19 11.10
C ILE A 499 5.92 -13.85 10.74
N MET A 500 5.13 -12.96 10.15
CA MET A 500 5.50 -11.60 9.77
C MET A 500 4.53 -10.61 10.41
N LEU A 501 5.01 -9.47 10.87
CA LEU A 501 4.18 -8.27 10.97
C LEU A 501 4.19 -7.63 9.60
N GLY A 502 3.13 -7.83 8.83
CA GLY A 502 2.99 -7.36 7.44
C GLY A 502 2.89 -5.85 7.36
N GLU A 503 2.15 -5.29 8.30
CA GLU A 503 2.12 -3.88 8.66
C GLU A 503 2.04 -3.76 10.17
N TRP A 504 2.78 -2.85 10.76
CA TRP A 504 2.62 -2.55 12.17
C TRP A 504 3.05 -1.12 12.48
N GLY A 505 2.46 -0.55 13.50
CA GLY A 505 2.80 0.81 13.90
C GLY A 505 2.34 1.14 15.32
N VAL A 506 2.89 2.23 15.84
CA VAL A 506 2.57 2.75 17.17
C VAL A 506 2.12 4.19 17.04
N ASP A 507 0.91 4.49 17.51
CA ASP A 507 0.34 5.83 17.51
C ASP A 507 0.94 6.73 18.62
N ASP A 508 0.84 8.04 18.43
CA ASP A 508 1.14 9.06 19.44
C ASP A 508 -0.13 9.50 20.17
N PRO A 509 -0.45 8.92 21.34
CA PRO A 509 -1.64 9.35 22.06
C PRO A 509 -1.45 10.75 22.65
N PRO A 510 -2.39 11.69 22.45
CA PRO A 510 -2.26 13.07 22.92
C PRO A 510 -2.14 13.20 24.44
N ASP A 511 -2.67 12.22 25.19
CA ASP A 511 -2.68 12.19 26.65
C ASP A 511 -1.44 11.49 27.25
N ASP A 512 -0.61 10.83 26.45
CA ASP A 512 0.66 10.21 26.87
C ASP A 512 1.74 10.32 25.78
N PRO A 513 2.40 11.45 25.65
CA PRO A 513 3.45 11.66 24.63
C PRO A 513 4.69 10.79 24.87
N THR A 514 4.78 10.11 26.01
CA THR A 514 5.87 9.17 26.33
C THR A 514 5.56 7.72 25.92
N TYR A 515 4.34 7.43 25.50
CA TYR A 515 3.90 6.08 25.14
C TYR A 515 4.75 5.46 24.03
N LYS A 516 4.83 6.12 22.89
CA LYS A 516 5.54 5.62 21.71
C LYS A 516 7.05 5.47 21.94
N PRO A 517 7.78 6.46 22.51
CA PRO A 517 9.17 6.26 22.88
C PRO A 517 9.39 5.08 23.85
N ARG A 518 8.53 4.95 24.85
CA ARG A 518 8.59 3.85 25.83
C ARG A 518 8.31 2.50 25.21
N PHE A 519 7.35 2.42 24.28
CA PHE A 519 7.05 1.22 23.52
C PHE A 519 8.30 0.70 22.81
N PHE A 520 8.96 1.54 22.01
CA PHE A 520 10.17 1.14 21.26
C PHE A 520 11.36 0.83 22.17
N ALA A 521 11.51 1.54 23.28
CA ALA A 521 12.58 1.27 24.26
C ALA A 521 12.49 -0.16 24.83
N ASN A 522 11.29 -0.70 24.99
CA ASN A 522 11.05 -2.03 25.53
C ASN A 522 10.97 -3.12 24.46
N ALA A 523 10.45 -2.82 23.26
CA ALA A 523 10.18 -3.77 22.20
C ALA A 523 11.41 -4.63 21.82
N GLY A 524 12.60 -4.02 21.77
CA GLY A 524 13.83 -4.74 21.42
C GLY A 524 14.16 -5.91 22.35
N SER A 525 13.92 -5.78 23.65
CA SER A 525 14.12 -6.85 24.64
C SER A 525 13.00 -7.89 24.63
N GLN A 526 11.84 -7.56 24.07
CA GLN A 526 10.64 -8.40 24.02
C GLN A 526 10.57 -9.28 22.77
N LEU A 527 11.35 -8.97 21.72
CA LEU A 527 11.38 -9.75 20.47
C LEU A 527 11.67 -11.23 20.68
N GLY A 528 12.52 -11.57 21.65
CA GLY A 528 12.86 -12.97 21.97
C GLY A 528 11.70 -13.83 22.43
N GLN A 529 10.57 -13.26 22.81
CA GLN A 529 9.35 -13.97 23.17
C GLN A 529 8.64 -14.57 21.95
N PHE A 530 8.99 -14.12 20.73
CA PHE A 530 8.33 -14.48 19.48
C PHE A 530 9.31 -15.14 18.49
N PRO A 531 9.81 -16.36 18.76
CA PRO A 531 10.85 -17.00 17.95
C PRO A 531 10.43 -17.30 16.50
N LYS A 532 9.12 -17.36 16.22
CA LYS A 532 8.57 -17.54 14.86
C LYS A 532 8.39 -16.22 14.12
N LEU A 533 8.50 -15.07 14.79
CA LEU A 533 8.46 -13.77 14.15
C LEU A 533 9.78 -13.53 13.40
N LYS A 534 9.71 -13.50 12.07
CA LYS A 534 10.87 -13.50 11.17
C LYS A 534 10.95 -12.28 10.27
N ALA A 535 9.91 -11.45 10.26
CA ALA A 535 9.89 -10.16 9.56
C ALA A 535 8.97 -9.17 10.28
N LEU A 536 9.36 -7.90 10.29
CA LEU A 536 8.62 -6.78 10.87
C LEU A 536 8.64 -5.62 9.88
N ILE A 537 7.49 -5.31 9.26
CA ILE A 537 7.36 -4.27 8.25
C ILE A 537 6.64 -3.07 8.87
N TYR A 538 7.41 -2.04 9.23
CA TYR A 538 6.85 -0.87 9.92
C TYR A 538 6.10 0.04 8.96
N TRP A 539 4.87 0.40 9.31
CA TRP A 539 4.03 1.30 8.54
C TRP A 539 4.21 2.75 9.04
N ASN A 540 4.98 3.54 8.29
CA ASN A 540 5.39 4.90 8.67
C ASN A 540 4.48 5.93 7.99
N ALA A 541 3.36 6.29 8.62
CA ALA A 541 2.38 7.21 8.06
C ALA A 541 1.96 8.28 9.07
N ALA A 542 1.53 9.44 8.57
CA ALA A 542 0.97 10.51 9.36
C ALA A 542 -0.56 10.45 9.33
N ASP A 543 -1.16 10.58 10.51
CA ASP A 543 -2.58 10.89 10.72
C ASP A 543 -3.59 10.05 9.89
N PHE A 544 -3.42 8.73 9.94
CA PHE A 544 -4.25 7.78 9.21
C PHE A 544 -5.33 7.18 10.14
N PRO A 545 -6.57 7.63 10.08
CA PRO A 545 -7.66 7.04 10.88
C PRO A 545 -7.99 5.60 10.46
N PRO A 546 -8.24 4.68 11.42
CA PRO A 546 -8.27 4.88 12.88
C PRO A 546 -6.88 4.80 13.54
N VAL A 547 -5.83 4.45 12.79
CA VAL A 547 -4.49 4.10 13.30
C VAL A 547 -3.74 5.28 13.93
N GLY A 548 -4.06 6.51 13.55
CA GLY A 548 -3.39 7.70 14.04
C GLY A 548 -2.04 7.97 13.38
N ASN A 549 -1.11 8.57 14.13
CA ASN A 549 0.20 8.95 13.64
C ASN A 549 1.24 7.88 13.98
N THR A 550 1.65 7.09 13.01
CA THR A 550 2.69 6.06 13.19
C THR A 550 4.09 6.54 12.79
N ARG A 551 4.26 7.79 12.38
CA ARG A 551 5.58 8.32 12.01
C ARG A 551 6.60 8.17 13.13
N ILE A 552 7.79 7.72 12.76
CA ILE A 552 8.90 7.51 13.69
C ILE A 552 9.58 8.82 14.11
N ASP A 553 9.37 9.90 13.39
CA ASP A 553 9.93 11.23 13.64
C ASP A 553 8.94 12.20 14.30
N SER A 554 7.83 11.68 14.82
CA SER A 554 6.83 12.47 15.54
C SER A 554 7.40 13.21 16.78
N SER A 555 8.50 12.69 17.34
CA SER A 555 9.33 13.40 18.33
C SER A 555 10.79 12.94 18.25
N SER A 556 11.72 13.78 18.74
CA SER A 556 13.13 13.41 18.85
C SER A 556 13.36 12.20 19.76
N GLN A 557 12.54 12.02 20.78
CA GLN A 557 12.58 10.89 21.72
C GLN A 557 12.11 9.61 21.03
N THR A 558 11.01 9.66 20.25
CA THR A 558 10.55 8.55 19.44
C THR A 558 11.63 8.11 18.46
N LEU A 559 12.18 9.05 17.71
CA LEU A 559 13.20 8.74 16.70
C LEU A 559 14.45 8.11 17.32
N ALA A 560 14.90 8.60 18.49
CA ALA A 560 16.01 7.99 19.22
C ALA A 560 15.68 6.57 19.68
N ALA A 561 14.48 6.31 20.21
CA ALA A 561 14.05 5.00 20.65
C ALA A 561 13.92 4.01 19.48
N VAL A 562 13.39 4.45 18.33
CA VAL A 562 13.33 3.64 17.10
C VAL A 562 14.73 3.28 16.59
N ARG A 563 15.67 4.22 16.56
CA ARG A 563 17.05 3.93 16.17
C ARG A 563 17.71 2.86 17.05
N ASN A 564 17.46 2.92 18.36
CA ASN A 564 17.94 1.89 19.28
C ASN A 564 17.27 0.55 19.01
N PHE A 565 15.95 0.54 18.80
CA PHE A 565 15.19 -0.65 18.48
C PHE A 565 15.70 -1.35 17.21
N VAL A 566 15.87 -0.62 16.10
CA VAL A 566 16.34 -1.23 14.84
C VAL A 566 17.82 -1.64 14.86
N SER A 567 18.55 -1.29 15.91
CA SER A 567 19.97 -1.64 16.10
C SER A 567 20.17 -2.91 16.95
N VAL A 568 19.08 -3.50 17.50
CA VAL A 568 19.22 -4.73 18.30
C VAL A 568 19.72 -5.90 17.45
N PRO A 569 20.52 -6.82 18.00
CA PRO A 569 21.09 -7.95 17.24
C PRO A 569 20.05 -8.81 16.52
N ALA A 570 18.83 -8.91 17.08
CA ALA A 570 17.72 -9.67 16.49
C ALA A 570 17.21 -9.07 15.17
N LEU A 571 17.49 -7.79 14.89
CA LEU A 571 17.09 -7.08 13.66
C LEU A 571 18.29 -6.71 12.78
N THR A 572 19.49 -7.21 13.10
CA THR A 572 20.67 -7.01 12.26
C THR A 572 20.66 -7.96 11.08
N ARG A 573 20.99 -7.41 9.90
CA ARG A 573 21.05 -8.15 8.64
C ARG A 573 21.93 -9.38 8.73
N PRO A 574 21.50 -10.55 8.27
CA PRO A 574 22.40 -11.67 8.03
C PRO A 574 23.36 -11.27 6.89
N GLY A 575 24.62 -11.00 7.22
CA GLY A 575 25.60 -10.33 6.34
C GLY A 575 25.92 -10.97 5.01
N GLU A 576 25.44 -12.21 4.72
CA GLU A 576 25.76 -12.93 3.47
C GLU A 576 24.66 -12.93 2.43
N TYR A 577 23.45 -12.63 2.79
CA TYR A 577 22.34 -12.61 1.83
C TYR A 577 22.50 -11.50 0.78
N TYR A 578 23.25 -10.45 1.09
CA TYR A 578 23.40 -9.23 0.29
C TYR A 578 24.65 -9.20 -0.61
N LEU A 579 25.40 -10.29 -0.68
CA LEU A 579 26.65 -10.38 -1.46
C LEU A 579 26.52 -11.28 -2.71
N ARG A 580 25.32 -11.64 -3.10
CA ARG A 580 25.08 -12.45 -4.31
C ARG A 580 24.61 -11.61 -5.47
#